data_184bb5c913a40f421dcb8743becf25f9
#
_entry.id   184bb5c913a40f421dcb8743becf25f9
#
_cell.length_a   1.000
_cell.length_b   1.000
_cell.length_c   1.000
_cell.angle_alpha   90.00
_cell.angle_beta   90.00
_cell.angle_gamma   90.00
#
_symmetry.space_group_name_H-M   'P 1'
#
loop_
_entity.id
_entity.type
_entity.pdbx_description
1 polymer ?
#
loop_
_entity_poly.entity_id
_entity_poly.type
_entity_poly.pdbx_seq_one_letter_code
_entity_poly.pdbx_strand_id
1 'polypeptide(L)'
;MHGSKSVTIGNLTEAYNKAAHGNGFTDEFVCGAEEKEWIKKYADLTGDLHTDLHECLGHGSGQLLPGVDQDALKAYGSTIEEARADLFGLYYLPDDKMIELGLHRMEMPLKQNIILI
;
A
#
# COMPACT_ATOMS: atom_id res chain seq x y z
N MET A 1 -9.28 16.67 -18.75
CA MET A 1 -9.27 15.78 -17.59
C MET A 1 -8.41 16.42 -16.52
N HIS A 2 -8.99 16.77 -15.40
CA HIS A 2 -8.20 17.19 -14.26
C HIS A 2 -7.81 15.91 -13.51
N GLY A 3 -6.51 15.61 -13.44
CA GLY A 3 -6.01 14.45 -12.75
C GLY A 3 -6.37 14.49 -11.26
N SER A 4 -6.53 13.34 -10.67
CA SER A 4 -6.63 13.18 -9.22
C SER A 4 -5.36 13.73 -8.54
N LYS A 5 -5.53 14.35 -7.38
CA LYS A 5 -4.40 14.76 -6.52
C LYS A 5 -4.59 14.14 -5.17
N SER A 6 -3.60 13.41 -4.71
CA SER A 6 -3.51 12.93 -3.34
C SER A 6 -2.41 13.68 -2.59
N VAL A 7 -2.62 13.91 -1.31
CA VAL A 7 -1.64 14.53 -0.41
C VAL A 7 -1.48 13.65 0.82
N THR A 8 -0.30 13.07 0.97
CA THR A 8 0.04 12.24 2.12
C THR A 8 0.79 13.06 3.16
N ILE A 9 0.40 12.94 4.44
CA ILE A 9 1.08 13.61 5.56
C ILE A 9 2.17 12.66 6.09
N GLY A 10 3.25 12.49 5.32
CA GLY A 10 4.30 11.51 5.58
C GLY A 10 4.99 11.65 6.93
N ASN A 11 5.18 12.87 7.43
CA ASN A 11 5.76 13.12 8.75
C ASN A 11 4.88 12.59 9.90
N LEU A 12 3.58 12.59 9.75
CA LEU A 12 2.66 12.02 10.74
C LEU A 12 2.72 10.49 10.70
N THR A 13 2.71 9.90 9.52
CA THR A 13 2.90 8.45 9.32
C THR A 13 4.21 7.99 9.92
N GLU A 14 5.32 8.68 9.65
CA GLU A 14 6.63 8.39 10.24
C GLU A 14 6.61 8.43 11.78
N ALA A 15 5.90 9.41 12.36
CA ALA A 15 5.78 9.51 13.83
C ALA A 15 5.00 8.33 14.41
N TYR A 16 3.93 7.90 13.76
CA TYR A 16 3.16 6.71 14.17
C TYR A 16 3.98 5.43 14.02
N ASN A 17 4.68 5.24 12.91
CA ASN A 17 5.55 4.09 12.68
C ASN A 17 6.63 4.00 13.76
N LYS A 18 7.31 5.11 14.06
CA LYS A 18 8.30 5.15 15.15
C LYS A 18 7.71 4.81 16.52
N ALA A 19 6.49 5.26 16.80
CA ALA A 19 5.82 4.94 18.07
C ALA A 19 5.39 3.46 18.14
N ALA A 20 5.10 2.82 16.99
CA ALA A 20 4.74 1.41 16.91
C ALA A 20 5.97 0.48 17.03
N HIS A 21 7.15 0.96 16.65
CA HIS A 21 8.38 0.18 16.78
C HIS A 21 8.67 -0.14 18.27
N GLY A 22 8.81 -1.43 18.57
CA GLY A 22 9.15 -1.89 19.93
C GLY A 22 7.99 -1.97 20.90
N ASN A 23 6.76 -1.84 20.46
CA ASN A 23 5.55 -2.00 21.30
C ASN A 23 5.22 -3.47 21.62
N GLY A 24 6.00 -4.44 21.12
CA GLY A 24 5.80 -5.88 21.33
C GLY A 24 4.83 -6.55 20.36
N PHE A 25 4.11 -5.80 19.53
CA PHE A 25 3.12 -6.34 18.60
C PHE A 25 3.73 -7.38 17.64
N THR A 26 4.86 -7.05 17.02
CA THR A 26 5.55 -7.97 16.10
C THR A 26 5.99 -9.25 16.81
N ASP A 27 6.41 -9.15 18.08
CA ASP A 27 6.85 -10.31 18.85
C ASP A 27 5.70 -11.24 19.23
N GLU A 28 4.52 -10.71 19.42
CA GLU A 28 3.33 -11.47 19.79
C GLU A 28 2.64 -12.12 18.60
N PHE A 29 2.53 -11.40 17.47
CA PHE A 29 1.71 -11.83 16.32
C PHE A 29 2.49 -12.46 15.17
N VAL A 30 3.82 -12.33 15.13
CA VAL A 30 4.67 -12.89 14.09
C VAL A 30 5.45 -14.09 14.61
N CYS A 31 5.18 -15.26 14.04
CA CYS A 31 5.75 -16.52 14.56
C CYS A 31 7.20 -16.76 14.14
N GLY A 32 7.59 -16.35 12.92
CA GLY A 32 8.89 -16.63 12.35
C GLY A 32 9.94 -15.59 12.70
N ALA A 33 11.15 -16.02 13.05
CA ALA A 33 12.26 -15.10 13.32
C ALA A 33 12.69 -14.35 12.05
N GLU A 34 12.64 -15.00 10.91
CA GLU A 34 12.99 -14.43 9.61
C GLU A 34 11.99 -13.35 9.20
N GLU A 35 10.68 -13.62 9.38
CA GLU A 35 9.63 -12.64 9.11
C GLU A 35 9.75 -11.41 10.03
N LYS A 36 10.10 -11.59 11.30
CA LYS A 36 10.35 -10.46 12.22
C LYS A 36 11.48 -9.56 11.77
N GLU A 37 12.58 -10.14 11.26
CA GLU A 37 13.69 -9.36 10.72
C GLU A 37 13.30 -8.61 9.44
N TRP A 38 12.46 -9.21 8.58
CA TRP A 38 11.96 -8.54 7.39
C TRP A 38 11.01 -7.39 7.72
N ILE A 39 10.08 -7.59 8.64
CA ILE A 39 9.19 -6.52 9.12
C ILE A 39 10.02 -5.36 9.63
N LYS A 40 10.97 -5.63 10.52
CA LYS A 40 11.84 -4.61 11.08
C LYS A 40 12.64 -3.82 10.02
N LYS A 41 13.01 -4.49 8.94
CA LYS A 41 13.84 -3.90 7.89
C LYS A 41 13.04 -3.20 6.78
N TYR A 42 11.85 -3.68 6.49
CA TYR A 42 11.16 -3.29 5.25
C TYR A 42 9.73 -2.80 5.44
N ALA A 43 9.08 -3.03 6.59
CA ALA A 43 7.65 -2.72 6.74
C ALA A 43 7.31 -1.25 6.47
N ASP A 44 8.12 -0.31 6.95
CA ASP A 44 7.87 1.12 6.74
C ASP A 44 7.93 1.45 5.24
N LEU A 45 8.99 1.02 4.54
CA LEU A 45 9.12 1.26 3.10
C LEU A 45 8.00 0.58 2.31
N THR A 46 7.65 -0.64 2.67
CA THR A 46 6.59 -1.40 1.98
C THR A 46 5.23 -0.75 2.20
N GLY A 47 4.95 -0.30 3.43
CA GLY A 47 3.73 0.42 3.76
C GLY A 47 3.61 1.75 3.03
N ASP A 48 4.69 2.53 2.97
CA ASP A 48 4.72 3.80 2.23
C ASP A 48 4.48 3.57 0.73
N LEU A 49 5.17 2.59 0.12
CA LEU A 49 4.98 2.25 -1.29
C LEU A 49 3.56 1.74 -1.58
N HIS A 50 2.99 0.91 -0.69
CA HIS A 50 1.62 0.46 -0.84
C HIS A 50 0.65 1.63 -0.80
N THR A 51 0.80 2.54 0.16
CA THR A 51 -0.03 3.75 0.27
C THR A 51 0.09 4.60 -0.98
N ASP A 52 1.30 4.86 -1.47
CA ASP A 52 1.51 5.65 -2.68
C ASP A 52 0.89 5.01 -3.93
N LEU A 53 1.00 3.69 -4.07
CA LEU A 53 0.37 2.94 -5.17
C LEU A 53 -1.16 2.92 -5.05
N HIS A 54 -1.70 2.75 -3.85
CA HIS A 54 -3.13 2.84 -3.55
C HIS A 54 -3.69 4.20 -4.01
N GLU A 55 -3.06 5.28 -3.58
CA GLU A 55 -3.51 6.64 -3.87
C GLU A 55 -3.29 7.03 -5.35
N CYS A 56 -2.05 6.84 -5.86
CA CYS A 56 -1.67 7.33 -7.17
C CYS A 56 -2.18 6.46 -8.32
N LEU A 57 -2.08 5.14 -8.21
CA LEU A 57 -2.55 4.20 -9.22
C LEU A 57 -3.93 3.65 -8.90
N GLY A 58 -4.19 3.30 -7.66
CA GLY A 58 -5.47 2.81 -7.22
C GLY A 58 -6.56 3.84 -7.52
N HIS A 59 -6.74 4.82 -6.70
CA HIS A 59 -7.78 5.85 -6.92
C HIS A 59 -7.58 6.62 -8.23
N GLY A 60 -6.33 6.92 -8.60
CA GLY A 60 -6.02 7.66 -9.81
C GLY A 60 -6.41 6.97 -11.12
N SER A 61 -6.51 5.64 -11.15
CA SER A 61 -6.90 4.87 -12.34
C SER A 61 -8.41 4.66 -12.48
N GLY A 62 -9.20 5.02 -11.47
CA GLY A 62 -10.64 4.82 -11.45
C GLY A 62 -11.34 5.57 -12.58
N GLN A 63 -12.06 4.84 -13.44
CA GLN A 63 -12.89 5.41 -14.50
C GLN A 63 -14.22 4.68 -14.57
N LEU A 64 -15.29 5.45 -14.57
CA LEU A 64 -16.61 4.90 -14.85
C LEU A 64 -16.78 4.59 -16.34
N LEU A 65 -17.45 3.51 -16.64
CA LEU A 65 -17.85 3.22 -18.00
C LEU A 65 -18.85 4.29 -18.51
N PRO A 66 -18.86 4.59 -19.82
CA PRO A 66 -19.80 5.54 -20.37
C PRO A 66 -21.27 5.20 -20.03
N GLY A 67 -21.98 6.16 -19.50
CA GLY A 67 -23.39 6.00 -19.13
C GLY A 67 -23.65 5.33 -17.77
N VAL A 68 -22.61 4.97 -17.02
CA VAL A 68 -22.76 4.48 -15.64
C VAL A 68 -22.86 5.66 -14.68
N ASP A 69 -23.88 5.61 -13.81
CA ASP A 69 -24.08 6.58 -12.74
C ASP A 69 -22.99 6.40 -11.67
N GLN A 70 -22.44 7.50 -11.16
CA GLN A 70 -21.50 7.51 -10.05
C GLN A 70 -22.05 6.82 -8.81
N ASP A 71 -23.36 6.96 -8.58
CA ASP A 71 -24.06 6.39 -7.44
C ASP A 71 -24.62 4.97 -7.69
N ALA A 72 -24.24 4.32 -8.80
CA ALA A 72 -24.76 2.99 -9.15
C ALA A 72 -24.55 1.95 -8.05
N LEU A 73 -23.45 2.02 -7.31
CA LEU A 73 -23.11 1.13 -6.20
C LEU A 73 -23.67 1.58 -4.84
N LYS A 74 -24.30 2.75 -4.79
CA LYS A 74 -24.91 3.30 -3.57
C LYS A 74 -23.97 3.23 -2.35
N ALA A 75 -24.46 2.66 -1.25
CA ALA A 75 -23.69 2.55 -0.01
C ALA A 75 -22.42 1.69 -0.10
N TYR A 76 -22.29 0.87 -1.15
CA TYR A 76 -21.13 0.01 -1.34
C TYR A 76 -20.02 0.65 -2.19
N GLY A 77 -20.27 1.81 -2.77
CA GLY A 77 -19.36 2.47 -3.70
C GLY A 77 -17.99 2.74 -3.10
N SER A 78 -17.92 3.35 -1.93
CA SER A 78 -16.64 3.63 -1.27
C SER A 78 -15.89 2.36 -0.88
N THR A 79 -16.57 1.36 -0.31
CA THR A 79 -15.93 0.09 0.09
C THR A 79 -15.34 -0.65 -1.11
N ILE A 80 -16.03 -0.66 -2.23
CA ILE A 80 -15.55 -1.31 -3.46
C ILE A 80 -14.39 -0.52 -4.06
N GLU A 81 -14.44 0.80 -4.01
CA GLU A 81 -13.36 1.65 -4.51
C GLU A 81 -12.08 1.50 -3.68
N GLU A 82 -12.19 1.48 -2.35
CA GLU A 82 -11.05 1.21 -1.47
C GLU A 82 -10.43 -0.18 -1.73
N ALA A 83 -11.27 -1.21 -1.81
CA ALA A 83 -10.80 -2.56 -2.12
C ALA A 83 -10.13 -2.63 -3.50
N ARG A 84 -10.63 -1.88 -4.48
CA ARG A 84 -10.02 -1.78 -5.80
C ARG A 84 -8.66 -1.09 -5.73
N ALA A 85 -8.56 0.01 -5.00
CA ALA A 85 -7.32 0.75 -4.83
C ALA A 85 -6.26 -0.08 -4.11
N ASP A 86 -6.63 -0.79 -3.05
CA ASP A 86 -5.75 -1.74 -2.35
C ASP A 86 -5.23 -2.85 -3.28
N LEU A 87 -6.11 -3.45 -4.06
CA LEU A 87 -5.71 -4.50 -5.01
C LEU A 87 -4.74 -3.98 -6.07
N PHE A 88 -4.87 -2.73 -6.51
CA PHE A 88 -3.88 -2.10 -7.39
C PHE A 88 -2.53 -1.97 -6.71
N GLY A 89 -2.50 -1.48 -5.47
CA GLY A 89 -1.28 -1.38 -4.67
C GLY A 89 -0.58 -2.72 -4.54
N LEU A 90 -1.31 -3.75 -4.11
CA LEU A 90 -0.79 -5.12 -3.95
C LEU A 90 -0.30 -5.75 -5.26
N TYR A 91 -1.00 -5.49 -6.36
CA TYR A 91 -0.64 -6.06 -7.66
C TYR A 91 0.67 -5.49 -8.21
N TYR A 92 0.86 -4.17 -8.09
CA TYR A 92 2.04 -3.50 -8.64
C TYR A 92 3.23 -3.44 -7.68
N LEU A 93 3.02 -3.62 -6.39
CA LEU A 93 4.11 -3.59 -5.40
C LEU A 93 5.27 -4.56 -5.75
N PRO A 94 5.01 -5.81 -6.19
CA PRO A 94 6.07 -6.75 -6.58
C PRO A 94 6.51 -6.62 -8.05
N ASP A 95 6.08 -5.60 -8.78
CA ASP A 95 6.42 -5.43 -10.20
C ASP A 95 7.87 -4.97 -10.36
N ASP A 96 8.58 -5.55 -11.32
CA ASP A 96 9.97 -5.18 -11.64
C ASP A 96 10.12 -3.71 -12.00
N LYS A 97 9.05 -3.04 -12.41
CA LYS A 97 9.03 -1.62 -12.67
C LYS A 97 9.32 -0.79 -11.42
N MET A 98 8.96 -1.28 -10.23
CA MET A 98 9.29 -0.61 -8.97
C MET A 98 10.80 -0.58 -8.74
N ILE A 99 11.50 -1.65 -9.14
CA ILE A 99 12.97 -1.74 -9.07
C ILE A 99 13.59 -0.77 -10.10
N GLU A 100 13.10 -0.78 -11.33
CA GLU A 100 13.58 0.10 -12.42
C GLU A 100 13.44 1.58 -12.05
N LEU A 101 12.35 1.95 -11.38
CA LEU A 101 12.10 3.31 -10.89
C LEU A 101 12.90 3.67 -9.62
N GLY A 102 13.65 2.71 -9.05
CA GLY A 102 14.42 2.92 -7.83
C GLY A 102 13.56 3.03 -6.56
N LEU A 103 12.28 2.67 -6.64
CA LEU A 103 11.35 2.70 -5.52
C LEU A 103 11.48 1.46 -4.63
N HIS A 104 12.04 0.39 -5.17
CA HIS A 104 12.20 -0.89 -4.52
C HIS A 104 13.63 -1.38 -4.68
N ARG A 105 14.17 -2.11 -3.68
CA ARG A 105 15.51 -2.71 -3.75
C ARG A 105 15.41 -4.19 -4.13
N MET A 106 16.31 -4.66 -5.01
CA MET A 106 16.37 -6.06 -5.46
C MET A 106 16.52 -7.09 -4.34
N GLU A 107 16.96 -6.66 -3.16
CA GLU A 107 17.18 -7.53 -2.00
C GLU A 107 15.90 -7.84 -1.22
N MET A 108 14.79 -7.17 -1.52
CA MET A 108 13.51 -7.43 -0.85
C MET A 108 12.87 -8.67 -1.46
N PRO A 109 12.52 -9.68 -0.64
CA PRO A 109 11.80 -10.84 -1.13
C PRO A 109 10.37 -10.45 -1.54
N LEU A 110 10.20 -10.17 -2.83
CA LEU A 110 8.98 -9.60 -3.43
C LEU A 110 7.69 -10.35 -3.07
N LYS A 111 7.75 -11.68 -2.96
CA LYS A 111 6.59 -12.51 -2.60
C LYS A 111 6.20 -12.41 -1.13
N GLN A 112 7.09 -11.95 -0.28
CA GLN A 112 6.89 -11.85 1.15
C GLN A 112 6.41 -10.45 1.58
N ASN A 113 6.56 -9.45 0.73
CA ASN A 113 6.06 -8.10 0.98
C ASN A 113 4.53 -8.04 1.10
N ILE A 114 3.82 -8.90 0.37
CA ILE A 114 2.35 -9.01 0.46
C ILE A 114 1.89 -9.51 1.84
N ILE A 115 2.76 -10.19 2.59
CA ILE A 115 2.45 -10.69 3.95
C ILE A 115 2.63 -9.58 4.99
N LEU A 116 3.34 -8.49 4.65
CA LEU A 116 3.66 -7.41 5.58
C LEU A 116 2.63 -6.26 5.56
N ILE A 117 1.66 -6.31 4.67
CA ILE A 117 0.55 -5.37 4.53
C ILE A 117 -0.73 -6.03 5.03
#